data_495d14a19cca0ad04b5643131bac6ce6
#
_entry.id   495d14a19cca0ad04b5643131bac6ce6
#
_cell.length_a   1.000
_cell.length_b   1.000
_cell.length_c   1.000
_cell.angle_alpha   90.00
_cell.angle_beta   90.00
_cell.angle_gamma   90.00
#
_symmetry.space_group_name_H-M   'P 1'
#
loop_
_entity.id
_entity.type
_entity.pdbx_description
1 polymer ?
#
loop_
_entity_poly.entity_id
_entity_poly.type
_entity_poly.pdbx_seq_one_letter_code
_entity_poly.pdbx_strand_id
1 'polypeptide(L)'
;MATYAIGDVQGCYDELRKLLAEFGFSRKKDNLWFVGDLVNRGPKSLEVLRFVSDLGERAVVVLGNHDLHLLTQYEGFERKRQDDTFDDVLEASDARALVDWLRARPIMHADERYTMVHAGLLPQWSIEEALALAKEVELALRAAGYRKFLENMYGSKPEEWSVSLAGWDRLRVIVNAMTRMRFCTPEGRMEFRAKSAQPPAGYRPWYEMRRGRERPIVFGHWSQLGLRLDPRASCLDSGCVWGGSLSALRLEDRALYQVACGGYKAPGGD
;
A
#
# COMPACT_ATOMS: atom_id res chain seq x y z
N MET A 1 25.18 -2.08 -0.09
CA MET A 1 23.91 -1.45 -0.49
C MET A 1 22.83 -2.45 -0.17
N ALA A 2 21.92 -2.09 0.70
CA ALA A 2 20.82 -2.95 1.09
C ALA A 2 19.48 -2.30 0.71
N THR A 3 18.45 -3.13 0.49
CA THR A 3 17.08 -2.70 0.22
C THR A 3 16.18 -3.22 1.34
N TYR A 4 15.49 -2.32 2.01
CA TYR A 4 14.58 -2.63 3.11
C TYR A 4 13.13 -2.36 2.67
N ALA A 5 12.28 -3.39 2.66
CA ALA A 5 10.85 -3.23 2.49
C ALA A 5 10.20 -2.96 3.84
N ILE A 6 9.47 -1.84 3.95
CA ILE A 6 8.86 -1.35 5.18
C ILE A 6 7.35 -1.49 5.06
N GLY A 7 6.71 -2.00 6.11
CA GLY A 7 5.26 -2.13 6.24
C GLY A 7 4.55 -0.78 6.37
N ASP A 8 3.23 -0.83 6.51
CA ASP A 8 2.33 0.33 6.60
C ASP A 8 2.76 1.29 7.71
N VAL A 9 3.17 2.49 7.33
CA VAL A 9 3.66 3.52 8.28
C VAL A 9 2.51 4.27 8.92
N GLN A 10 1.49 4.59 8.16
CA GLN A 10 0.26 5.25 8.61
C GLN A 10 0.49 6.42 9.59
N GLY A 11 1.38 7.36 9.24
CA GLY A 11 1.69 8.52 10.09
C GLY A 11 2.47 8.22 11.37
N CYS A 12 2.98 7.00 11.57
CA CYS A 12 3.80 6.60 12.72
C CYS A 12 5.27 7.00 12.49
N TYR A 13 5.53 8.30 12.39
CA TYR A 13 6.85 8.85 12.05
C TYR A 13 7.94 8.51 13.06
N ASP A 14 7.62 8.57 14.36
CA ASP A 14 8.61 8.29 15.40
C ASP A 14 9.06 6.83 15.37
N GLU A 15 8.14 5.91 15.12
CA GLU A 15 8.43 4.49 14.93
C GLU A 15 9.23 4.25 13.65
N LEU A 16 8.92 4.95 12.57
CA LEU A 16 9.73 4.89 11.35
C LEU A 16 11.18 5.33 11.65
N ARG A 17 11.39 6.42 12.36
CA ARG A 17 12.74 6.90 12.74
C ARG A 17 13.49 5.91 13.63
N LYS A 18 12.80 5.29 14.59
CA LYS A 18 13.37 4.23 15.44
C LYS A 18 13.77 3.01 14.62
N LEU A 19 12.88 2.55 13.71
CA LEU A 19 13.13 1.41 12.84
C LEU A 19 14.36 1.64 11.93
N LEU A 20 14.49 2.83 11.35
CA LEU A 20 15.63 3.21 10.53
C LEU A 20 16.94 3.21 11.33
N ALA A 21 16.89 3.61 12.60
CA ALA A 21 18.04 3.57 13.50
C ALA A 21 18.41 2.13 13.89
N GLU A 22 17.42 1.26 14.09
CA GLU A 22 17.60 -0.15 14.48
C GLU A 22 18.46 -0.91 13.46
N PHE A 23 18.25 -0.70 12.17
CA PHE A 23 19.09 -1.34 11.14
C PHE A 23 20.21 -0.44 10.59
N GLY A 24 20.43 0.72 11.18
CA GLY A 24 21.52 1.62 10.80
C GLY A 24 21.40 2.18 9.37
N PHE A 25 20.20 2.61 8.97
CA PHE A 25 19.92 3.12 7.62
C PHE A 25 20.91 4.19 7.17
N SER A 26 21.44 4.04 5.99
CA SER A 26 22.32 5.01 5.33
C SER A 26 21.71 5.58 4.06
N ARG A 27 21.32 6.86 4.06
CA ARG A 27 20.81 7.57 2.86
C ARG A 27 21.75 7.49 1.65
N LYS A 28 23.05 7.29 1.86
CA LYS A 28 24.03 7.21 0.78
C LYS A 28 24.13 5.82 0.14
N LYS A 29 23.78 4.76 0.88
CA LYS A 29 24.04 3.38 0.49
C LYS A 29 22.78 2.54 0.33
N ASP A 30 21.71 2.81 1.07
CA ASP A 30 20.58 1.92 1.18
C ASP A 30 19.34 2.46 0.46
N ASN A 31 18.46 1.57 0.07
CA ASN A 31 17.17 1.88 -0.53
C ASN A 31 16.05 1.45 0.42
N LEU A 32 14.96 2.20 0.42
CA LEU A 32 13.75 1.89 1.15
C LEU A 32 12.60 1.64 0.18
N TRP A 33 11.90 0.54 0.38
CA TRP A 33 10.65 0.23 -0.30
C TRP A 33 9.51 0.34 0.71
N PHE A 34 8.50 1.14 0.43
CA PHE A 34 7.32 1.29 1.28
C PHE A 34 6.14 0.59 0.60
N VAL A 35 5.52 -0.34 1.31
CA VAL A 35 4.40 -1.13 0.78
C VAL A 35 3.09 -0.34 0.64
N GLY A 36 3.12 0.96 0.84
CA GLY A 36 1.97 1.87 0.80
C GLY A 36 1.51 2.29 2.19
N ASP A 37 0.40 3.05 2.20
CA ASP A 37 -0.20 3.61 3.41
C ASP A 37 0.82 4.37 4.27
N LEU A 38 1.41 5.39 3.66
CA LEU A 38 2.32 6.30 4.38
C LEU A 38 1.57 7.16 5.39
N VAL A 39 0.32 7.48 5.10
CA VAL A 39 -0.50 8.48 5.80
C VAL A 39 -1.70 7.87 6.50
N ASN A 40 -2.37 8.73 7.29
CA ASN A 40 -3.62 8.45 7.99
C ASN A 40 -3.45 7.61 9.27
N ARG A 41 -4.46 7.63 10.11
CA ARG A 41 -4.59 6.89 11.39
C ARG A 41 -3.59 7.31 12.49
N GLY A 42 -2.32 7.41 12.20
CA GLY A 42 -1.29 7.91 13.11
C GLY A 42 -1.19 9.44 13.10
N PRO A 43 -0.39 10.02 14.00
CA PRO A 43 -0.42 11.44 14.31
C PRO A 43 0.45 12.35 13.43
N LYS A 44 1.34 11.79 12.61
CA LYS A 44 2.42 12.57 11.93
C LYS A 44 2.52 12.25 10.44
N SER A 45 1.38 12.32 9.73
CA SER A 45 1.33 12.05 8.28
C SER A 45 2.19 13.01 7.47
N LEU A 46 2.22 14.28 7.84
CA LEU A 46 3.01 15.31 7.18
C LEU A 46 4.51 15.03 7.27
N GLU A 47 5.00 14.68 8.46
CA GLU A 47 6.40 14.37 8.67
C GLU A 47 6.84 13.12 7.90
N VAL A 48 5.97 12.09 7.83
CA VAL A 48 6.24 10.89 7.02
C VAL A 48 6.36 11.28 5.54
N LEU A 49 5.42 12.02 4.98
CA LEU A 49 5.46 12.42 3.57
C LEU A 49 6.70 13.26 3.25
N ARG A 50 7.01 14.26 4.07
CA ARG A 50 8.20 15.09 3.90
C ARG A 50 9.48 14.27 3.95
N PHE A 51 9.59 13.39 4.94
CA PHE A 51 10.77 12.54 5.08
C PHE A 51 10.95 11.61 3.89
N VAL A 52 9.87 10.91 3.47
CA VAL A 52 9.94 9.92 2.39
C VAL A 52 10.17 10.62 1.03
N SER A 53 9.52 11.77 0.79
CA SER A 53 9.74 12.53 -0.44
C SER A 53 11.17 13.08 -0.55
N ASP A 54 11.77 13.50 0.57
CA ASP A 54 13.14 14.00 0.63
C ASP A 54 14.22 12.91 0.41
N LEU A 55 13.85 11.63 0.50
CA LEU A 55 14.74 10.52 0.14
C LEU A 55 15.01 10.42 -1.37
N GLY A 56 14.16 11.03 -2.19
CA GLY A 56 14.30 11.04 -3.64
C GLY A 56 14.32 9.61 -4.23
N GLU A 57 15.31 9.30 -5.06
CA GLU A 57 15.44 7.99 -5.72
C GLU A 57 15.77 6.83 -4.77
N ARG A 58 16.10 7.12 -3.51
CA ARG A 58 16.34 6.10 -2.49
C ARG A 58 15.06 5.50 -1.91
N ALA A 59 13.92 6.09 -2.19
CA ALA A 59 12.63 5.59 -1.76
C ALA A 59 11.77 5.16 -2.95
N VAL A 60 11.34 3.91 -2.94
CA VAL A 60 10.27 3.42 -3.80
C VAL A 60 9.02 3.25 -2.93
N VAL A 61 7.93 3.90 -3.32
CA VAL A 61 6.65 3.84 -2.61
C VAL A 61 5.60 3.33 -3.57
N VAL A 62 4.85 2.29 -3.22
CA VAL A 62 3.61 1.98 -3.91
C VAL A 62 2.44 2.62 -3.17
N LEU A 63 1.39 3.03 -3.90
CA LEU A 63 0.24 3.67 -3.28
C LEU A 63 -0.63 2.65 -2.56
N GLY A 64 -0.98 2.95 -1.31
CA GLY A 64 -1.99 2.26 -0.54
C GLY A 64 -3.36 2.92 -0.63
N ASN A 65 -4.36 2.31 -0.01
CA ASN A 65 -5.72 2.86 -0.03
C ASN A 65 -5.85 4.15 0.80
N HIS A 66 -5.06 4.31 1.86
CA HIS A 66 -5.02 5.56 2.64
C HIS A 66 -4.31 6.69 1.88
N ASP A 67 -3.28 6.38 1.10
CA ASP A 67 -2.61 7.34 0.24
C ASP A 67 -3.58 7.87 -0.85
N LEU A 68 -4.30 6.95 -1.51
CA LEU A 68 -5.34 7.32 -2.48
C LEU A 68 -6.48 8.11 -1.83
N HIS A 69 -6.83 7.79 -0.58
CA HIS A 69 -7.85 8.53 0.17
C HIS A 69 -7.40 9.97 0.46
N LEU A 70 -6.15 10.20 0.83
CA LEU A 70 -5.61 11.56 0.96
C LEU A 70 -5.74 12.35 -0.35
N LEU A 71 -5.41 11.73 -1.50
CA LEU A 71 -5.55 12.38 -2.80
C LEU A 71 -7.00 12.80 -3.09
N THR A 72 -7.99 11.95 -2.78
CA THR A 72 -9.40 12.26 -2.99
C THR A 72 -9.92 13.33 -2.04
N GLN A 73 -9.46 13.33 -0.79
CA GLN A 73 -9.77 14.37 0.20
C GLN A 73 -9.21 15.73 -0.22
N TYR A 74 -7.94 15.78 -0.64
CA TYR A 74 -7.30 17.00 -1.11
C TYR A 74 -8.05 17.64 -2.29
N GLU A 75 -8.59 16.81 -3.19
CA GLU A 75 -9.36 17.27 -4.35
C GLU A 75 -10.84 17.54 -4.04
N GLY A 76 -11.31 17.27 -2.82
CA GLY A 76 -12.68 17.54 -2.35
C GLY A 76 -13.74 16.56 -2.83
N PHE A 77 -13.36 15.37 -3.30
CA PHE A 77 -14.32 14.36 -3.80
C PHE A 77 -14.91 13.46 -2.71
N GLU A 78 -14.23 13.34 -1.58
CA GLU A 78 -14.71 12.56 -0.43
C GLU A 78 -14.84 13.45 0.79
N ARG A 79 -15.79 13.13 1.67
CA ARG A 79 -15.88 13.78 2.98
C ARG A 79 -14.85 13.17 3.90
N LYS A 80 -14.25 14.00 4.74
CA LYS A 80 -13.40 13.55 5.83
C LYS A 80 -14.16 12.56 6.69
N ARG A 81 -13.56 11.42 6.96
CA ARG A 81 -14.08 10.43 7.91
C ARG A 81 -13.66 10.80 9.32
N GLN A 82 -14.43 10.38 10.30
CA GLN A 82 -14.15 10.68 11.71
C GLN A 82 -12.74 10.23 12.17
N ASP A 83 -12.23 9.16 11.55
CA ASP A 83 -10.93 8.58 11.90
C ASP A 83 -9.76 9.10 11.07
N ASP A 84 -9.98 10.00 10.13
CA ASP A 84 -8.90 10.57 9.31
C ASP A 84 -8.04 11.53 10.14
N THR A 85 -6.73 11.42 9.99
CA THR A 85 -5.73 12.13 10.81
C THR A 85 -4.68 12.85 9.97
N PHE A 86 -4.96 13.23 8.73
CA PHE A 86 -4.03 13.91 7.84
C PHE A 86 -4.38 15.38 7.57
N ASP A 87 -5.06 16.03 8.51
CA ASP A 87 -5.31 17.49 8.42
C ASP A 87 -4.02 18.28 8.35
N ASP A 88 -3.00 17.83 9.07
CA ASP A 88 -1.65 18.37 9.02
C ASP A 88 -1.09 18.46 7.60
N VAL A 89 -1.40 17.45 6.76
CA VAL A 89 -1.02 17.44 5.33
C VAL A 89 -1.87 18.42 4.54
N LEU A 90 -3.19 18.40 4.74
CA LEU A 90 -4.13 19.23 3.96
C LEU A 90 -3.93 20.72 4.21
N GLU A 91 -3.53 21.12 5.41
CA GLU A 91 -3.31 22.50 5.85
C GLU A 91 -1.86 22.97 5.65
N ALA A 92 -0.95 22.08 5.26
CA ALA A 92 0.46 22.41 5.09
C ALA A 92 0.68 23.39 3.92
N SER A 93 1.62 24.32 4.09
CA SER A 93 2.00 25.27 3.03
C SER A 93 2.57 24.60 1.77
N ASP A 94 3.09 23.39 1.89
CA ASP A 94 3.63 22.55 0.82
C ASP A 94 2.69 21.40 0.43
N ALA A 95 1.43 21.39 0.90
CA ALA A 95 0.43 20.35 0.63
C ALA A 95 0.36 19.97 -0.85
N ARG A 96 0.28 20.96 -1.74
CA ARG A 96 0.21 20.74 -3.19
C ARG A 96 1.41 19.96 -3.71
N ALA A 97 2.61 20.31 -3.30
CA ALA A 97 3.83 19.64 -3.73
C ALA A 97 3.89 18.19 -3.24
N LEU A 98 3.48 17.95 -1.98
CA LEU A 98 3.43 16.61 -1.39
C LEU A 98 2.36 15.73 -2.05
N VAL A 99 1.18 16.28 -2.34
CA VAL A 99 0.10 15.58 -3.04
C VAL A 99 0.50 15.25 -4.47
N ASP A 100 1.11 16.17 -5.20
CA ASP A 100 1.60 15.93 -6.57
C ASP A 100 2.75 14.89 -6.57
N TRP A 101 3.62 14.92 -5.57
CA TRP A 101 4.65 13.90 -5.38
C TRP A 101 4.01 12.53 -5.12
N LEU A 102 3.06 12.43 -4.19
CA LEU A 102 2.38 11.17 -3.83
C LEU A 102 1.63 10.60 -5.03
N ARG A 103 0.86 11.42 -5.74
CA ARG A 103 0.10 11.06 -6.94
C ARG A 103 0.98 10.50 -8.06
N ALA A 104 2.25 10.86 -8.11
CA ALA A 104 3.21 10.36 -9.09
C ALA A 104 3.80 8.98 -8.71
N ARG A 105 3.49 8.44 -7.53
CA ARG A 105 4.03 7.12 -7.11
C ARG A 105 3.35 5.97 -7.86
N PRO A 106 4.03 4.83 -8.04
CA PRO A 106 3.45 3.64 -8.66
C PRO A 106 2.38 3.00 -7.79
N ILE A 107 1.53 2.18 -8.40
CA ILE A 107 0.58 1.28 -7.70
C ILE A 107 1.24 -0.07 -7.41
N MET A 108 2.22 -0.45 -8.22
CA MET A 108 2.98 -1.69 -8.10
C MET A 108 4.42 -1.44 -8.54
N HIS A 109 5.36 -2.12 -7.92
CA HIS A 109 6.78 -2.07 -8.29
C HIS A 109 7.36 -3.48 -8.35
N ALA A 110 8.32 -3.70 -9.24
CA ALA A 110 9.10 -4.93 -9.26
C ALA A 110 10.53 -4.66 -9.75
N ASP A 111 11.47 -5.37 -9.15
CA ASP A 111 12.84 -5.51 -9.67
C ASP A 111 13.07 -6.96 -10.15
N GLU A 112 14.31 -7.36 -10.34
CA GLU A 112 14.67 -8.70 -10.79
C GLU A 112 14.36 -9.78 -9.72
N ARG A 113 14.29 -9.41 -8.44
CA ARG A 113 14.22 -10.32 -7.30
C ARG A 113 12.89 -10.31 -6.58
N TYR A 114 12.22 -9.16 -6.48
CA TYR A 114 11.01 -8.97 -5.69
C TYR A 114 9.94 -8.17 -6.44
N THR A 115 8.73 -8.38 -6.03
CA THR A 115 7.56 -7.58 -6.42
C THR A 115 6.97 -6.92 -5.17
N MET A 116 6.53 -5.67 -5.28
CA MET A 116 5.85 -4.94 -4.20
C MET A 116 4.51 -4.44 -4.69
N VAL A 117 3.46 -4.71 -3.92
CA VAL A 117 2.10 -4.21 -4.11
C VAL A 117 1.51 -3.92 -2.73
N HIS A 118 0.58 -2.97 -2.61
CA HIS A 118 0.04 -2.66 -1.30
C HIS A 118 -0.85 -3.79 -0.74
N ALA A 119 -1.87 -4.25 -1.48
CA ALA A 119 -2.80 -5.27 -0.98
C ALA A 119 -2.62 -6.63 -1.67
N GLY A 120 -2.93 -6.76 -2.97
CA GLY A 120 -2.85 -8.06 -3.60
C GLY A 120 -2.90 -8.07 -5.12
N LEU A 121 -2.78 -9.26 -5.68
CA LEU A 121 -2.87 -9.53 -7.12
C LEU A 121 -3.88 -10.64 -7.39
N LEU A 122 -4.73 -10.46 -8.39
CA LEU A 122 -5.71 -11.47 -8.77
C LEU A 122 -5.02 -12.75 -9.28
N PRO A 123 -5.61 -13.94 -9.05
CA PRO A 123 -5.00 -15.23 -9.42
C PRO A 123 -4.70 -15.38 -10.91
N GLN A 124 -5.50 -14.75 -11.77
CA GLN A 124 -5.36 -14.80 -13.21
C GLN A 124 -4.32 -13.86 -13.81
N TRP A 125 -3.73 -12.94 -13.00
CA TRP A 125 -2.69 -12.02 -13.48
C TRP A 125 -1.30 -12.58 -13.24
N SER A 126 -0.47 -12.67 -14.27
CA SER A 126 0.98 -12.77 -14.09
C SER A 126 1.54 -11.48 -13.50
N ILE A 127 2.78 -11.51 -13.00
CA ILE A 127 3.45 -10.29 -12.52
C ILE A 127 3.57 -9.25 -13.64
N GLU A 128 3.89 -9.69 -14.84
CA GLU A 128 4.05 -8.83 -16.02
C GLU A 128 2.73 -8.18 -16.44
N GLU A 129 1.64 -8.95 -16.46
CA GLU A 129 0.29 -8.41 -16.71
C GLU A 129 -0.12 -7.44 -15.61
N ALA A 130 0.10 -7.77 -14.36
CA ALA A 130 -0.22 -6.88 -13.23
C ALA A 130 0.56 -5.56 -13.32
N LEU A 131 1.83 -5.57 -13.70
CA LEU A 131 2.62 -4.36 -13.93
C LEU A 131 2.05 -3.51 -15.08
N ALA A 132 1.61 -4.16 -16.17
CA ALA A 132 0.97 -3.45 -17.27
C ALA A 132 -0.36 -2.81 -16.86
N LEU A 133 -1.17 -3.53 -16.06
CA LEU A 133 -2.43 -3.02 -15.50
C LEU A 133 -2.20 -1.89 -14.50
N ALA A 134 -1.21 -2.02 -13.63
CA ALA A 134 -0.79 -0.95 -12.70
C ALA A 134 -0.48 0.34 -13.47
N LYS A 135 0.18 0.21 -14.62
CA LYS A 135 0.54 1.34 -15.48
C LYS A 135 -0.67 2.11 -16.00
N GLU A 136 -1.79 1.44 -16.27
CA GLU A 136 -3.02 2.10 -16.68
C GLU A 136 -3.53 3.07 -15.60
N VAL A 137 -3.52 2.63 -14.34
CA VAL A 137 -3.91 3.46 -13.18
C VAL A 137 -2.91 4.60 -12.96
N GLU A 138 -1.61 4.33 -13.04
CA GLU A 138 -0.57 5.33 -12.90
C GLU A 138 -0.67 6.43 -13.97
N LEU A 139 -0.98 6.06 -15.21
CA LEU A 139 -1.21 7.02 -16.29
C LEU A 139 -2.45 7.88 -16.01
N ALA A 140 -3.54 7.27 -15.51
CA ALA A 140 -4.74 8.02 -15.13
C ALA A 140 -4.47 9.01 -13.98
N LEU A 141 -3.70 8.59 -12.96
CA LEU A 141 -3.26 9.45 -11.85
C LEU A 141 -2.36 10.61 -12.32
N ARG A 142 -1.49 10.39 -13.29
CA ARG A 142 -0.53 11.41 -13.78
C ARG A 142 -1.09 12.31 -14.86
N ALA A 143 -2.19 11.94 -15.51
CA ALA A 143 -2.81 12.71 -16.58
C ALA A 143 -3.36 14.04 -16.06
N ALA A 144 -3.52 15.02 -16.96
CA ALA A 144 -4.17 16.30 -16.64
C ALA A 144 -5.61 16.13 -16.12
N GLY A 145 -6.29 15.05 -16.55
CA GLY A 145 -7.66 14.70 -16.13
C GLY A 145 -7.75 13.83 -14.87
N TYR A 146 -6.69 13.68 -14.08
CA TYR A 146 -6.64 12.79 -12.92
C TYR A 146 -7.78 13.00 -11.90
N ARG A 147 -8.30 14.21 -11.78
CA ARG A 147 -9.45 14.52 -10.91
C ARG A 147 -10.67 13.66 -11.24
N LYS A 148 -10.96 13.45 -12.54
CA LYS A 148 -12.07 12.57 -12.97
C LYS A 148 -11.82 11.10 -12.58
N PHE A 149 -10.56 10.66 -12.61
CA PHE A 149 -10.22 9.32 -12.11
C PHE A 149 -10.48 9.21 -10.61
N LEU A 150 -10.01 10.15 -9.79
CA LEU A 150 -10.22 10.15 -8.34
C LEU A 150 -11.72 10.20 -7.99
N GLU A 151 -12.50 10.99 -8.68
CA GLU A 151 -13.97 11.11 -8.51
C GLU A 151 -14.69 9.76 -8.77
N ASN A 152 -14.18 8.93 -9.72
CA ASN A 152 -14.80 7.67 -10.14
C ASN A 152 -14.10 6.42 -9.58
N MET A 153 -13.03 6.59 -8.81
CA MET A 153 -12.20 5.50 -8.34
C MET A 153 -12.90 4.63 -7.29
N TYR A 154 -13.73 5.22 -6.44
CA TYR A 154 -14.39 4.51 -5.36
C TYR A 154 -15.50 3.57 -5.84
N GLY A 155 -15.74 2.56 -5.02
CA GLY A 155 -16.76 1.54 -5.22
C GLY A 155 -16.16 0.14 -5.17
N SER A 156 -17.01 -0.86 -4.90
CA SER A 156 -16.61 -2.27 -4.83
C SER A 156 -17.10 -3.07 -6.05
N LYS A 157 -17.66 -2.41 -7.04
CA LYS A 157 -18.13 -3.04 -8.29
C LYS A 157 -17.38 -2.48 -9.48
N PRO A 158 -17.03 -3.30 -10.49
CA PRO A 158 -17.16 -4.78 -10.51
C PRO A 158 -16.27 -5.46 -9.47
N GLU A 159 -16.66 -6.66 -9.01
CA GLU A 159 -15.87 -7.47 -8.08
C GLU A 159 -14.94 -8.45 -8.81
N GLU A 160 -15.12 -8.62 -10.10
CA GLU A 160 -14.41 -9.59 -10.92
C GLU A 160 -13.70 -8.91 -12.09
N TRP A 161 -12.53 -9.43 -12.40
CA TRP A 161 -11.77 -9.02 -13.58
C TRP A 161 -12.32 -9.67 -14.84
N SER A 162 -12.41 -8.90 -15.90
CA SER A 162 -12.57 -9.38 -17.26
C SER A 162 -11.72 -8.54 -18.20
N VAL A 163 -11.15 -9.16 -19.22
CA VAL A 163 -10.40 -8.45 -20.27
C VAL A 163 -11.27 -7.46 -21.04
N SER A 164 -12.60 -7.67 -21.05
CA SER A 164 -13.59 -6.78 -21.67
C SER A 164 -13.92 -5.54 -20.87
N LEU A 165 -13.46 -5.45 -19.61
CA LEU A 165 -13.65 -4.24 -18.80
C LEU A 165 -12.96 -3.04 -19.44
N ALA A 166 -13.65 -1.91 -19.45
CA ALA A 166 -13.17 -0.65 -20.02
C ALA A 166 -13.48 0.53 -19.08
N GLY A 167 -12.87 1.69 -19.35
CA GLY A 167 -13.12 2.94 -18.63
C GLY A 167 -12.90 2.82 -17.12
N TRP A 168 -13.80 3.44 -16.35
CA TRP A 168 -13.66 3.51 -14.89
C TRP A 168 -13.80 2.16 -14.20
N ASP A 169 -14.63 1.26 -14.72
CA ASP A 169 -14.79 -0.08 -14.14
C ASP A 169 -13.51 -0.89 -14.21
N ARG A 170 -12.79 -0.81 -15.34
CA ARG A 170 -11.48 -1.45 -15.50
C ARG A 170 -10.46 -0.92 -14.48
N LEU A 171 -10.31 0.40 -14.42
CA LEU A 171 -9.37 1.03 -13.49
C LEU A 171 -9.72 0.76 -12.03
N ARG A 172 -11.02 0.74 -11.69
CA ARG A 172 -11.51 0.44 -10.34
C ARG A 172 -11.18 -0.98 -9.90
N VAL A 173 -11.35 -1.96 -10.78
CA VAL A 173 -10.98 -3.36 -10.46
C VAL A 173 -9.48 -3.47 -10.20
N ILE A 174 -8.64 -2.82 -11.02
CA ILE A 174 -7.19 -2.82 -10.83
C ILE A 174 -6.82 -2.19 -9.48
N VAL A 175 -7.34 -1.00 -9.20
CA VAL A 175 -7.09 -0.31 -7.91
C VAL A 175 -7.55 -1.17 -6.74
N ASN A 176 -8.77 -1.71 -6.79
CA ASN A 176 -9.33 -2.52 -5.71
C ASN A 176 -8.52 -3.78 -5.43
N ALA A 177 -8.04 -4.47 -6.46
CA ALA A 177 -7.17 -5.63 -6.29
C ALA A 177 -5.84 -5.23 -5.63
N MET A 178 -5.20 -4.19 -6.14
CA MET A 178 -3.85 -3.80 -5.72
C MET A 178 -3.80 -3.03 -4.40
N THR A 179 -4.94 -2.42 -3.96
CA THR A 179 -4.93 -1.58 -2.75
C THR A 179 -5.94 -1.97 -1.67
N ARG A 180 -6.85 -2.93 -1.93
CA ARG A 180 -7.93 -3.25 -0.96
C ARG A 180 -8.21 -4.73 -0.77
N MET A 181 -7.81 -5.58 -1.72
CA MET A 181 -8.17 -7.00 -1.70
C MET A 181 -7.41 -7.76 -0.62
N ARG A 182 -8.15 -8.56 0.16
CA ARG A 182 -7.60 -9.55 1.11
C ARG A 182 -7.91 -10.96 0.65
N PHE A 183 -9.14 -11.18 0.23
CA PHE A 183 -9.66 -12.47 -0.18
C PHE A 183 -10.23 -12.43 -1.60
N CYS A 184 -10.09 -13.56 -2.30
CA CYS A 184 -10.77 -13.77 -3.57
C CYS A 184 -11.16 -15.23 -3.74
N THR A 185 -12.04 -15.51 -4.73
CA THR A 185 -12.29 -16.87 -5.20
C THR A 185 -11.19 -17.32 -6.16
N PRO A 186 -11.11 -18.63 -6.52
CA PRO A 186 -10.19 -19.11 -7.56
C PRO A 186 -10.36 -18.40 -8.92
N GLU A 187 -11.57 -17.95 -9.23
CA GLU A 187 -11.92 -17.22 -10.46
C GLU A 187 -11.59 -15.72 -10.35
N GLY A 188 -11.15 -15.25 -9.18
CA GLY A 188 -10.74 -13.87 -8.95
C GLY A 188 -11.86 -12.91 -8.54
N ARG A 189 -13.01 -13.41 -8.03
CA ARG A 189 -14.01 -12.55 -7.40
C ARG A 189 -13.46 -12.05 -6.06
N MET A 190 -13.35 -10.72 -5.93
CA MET A 190 -12.83 -10.06 -4.74
C MET A 190 -13.89 -9.94 -3.63
N GLU A 191 -13.45 -10.04 -2.39
CA GLU A 191 -14.24 -9.78 -1.18
C GLU A 191 -13.66 -8.56 -0.44
N PHE A 192 -14.52 -7.62 -0.01
CA PHE A 192 -14.09 -6.34 0.58
C PHE A 192 -14.63 -6.09 1.99
N ARG A 193 -15.51 -6.94 2.51
CA ARG A 193 -16.15 -6.74 3.82
C ARG A 193 -15.40 -7.41 4.96
N ALA A 194 -14.81 -8.58 4.68
CA ALA A 194 -14.07 -9.34 5.67
C ALA A 194 -12.69 -8.69 5.91
N LYS A 195 -12.44 -8.33 7.16
CA LYS A 195 -11.17 -7.71 7.59
C LYS A 195 -10.30 -8.66 8.40
N SER A 196 -10.92 -9.67 9.04
CA SER A 196 -10.22 -10.68 9.84
C SER A 196 -9.22 -11.49 9.00
N ALA A 197 -8.36 -12.28 9.66
CA ALA A 197 -7.46 -13.19 8.96
C ALA A 197 -8.18 -14.46 8.45
N GLN A 198 -9.44 -14.70 8.86
CA GLN A 198 -10.20 -15.87 8.45
C GLN A 198 -11.05 -15.57 7.21
N PRO A 199 -10.92 -16.37 6.14
CA PRO A 199 -11.67 -16.15 4.91
C PRO A 199 -13.15 -16.50 5.08
N PRO A 200 -14.07 -15.75 4.45
CA PRO A 200 -15.46 -16.17 4.29
C PRO A 200 -15.58 -17.46 3.45
N ALA A 201 -16.71 -18.14 3.57
CA ALA A 201 -16.97 -19.38 2.81
C ALA A 201 -16.82 -19.15 1.29
N GLY A 202 -16.05 -20.01 0.62
CA GLY A 202 -15.76 -19.93 -0.81
C GLY A 202 -14.63 -18.97 -1.21
N TYR A 203 -14.08 -18.21 -0.27
CA TYR A 203 -12.95 -17.31 -0.49
C TYR A 203 -11.67 -17.84 0.17
N ARG A 204 -10.54 -17.37 -0.31
CA ARG A 204 -9.21 -17.64 0.28
C ARG A 204 -8.35 -16.37 0.27
N PRO A 205 -7.32 -16.30 1.11
CA PRO A 205 -6.29 -15.28 0.97
C PRO A 205 -5.74 -15.25 -0.45
N TRP A 206 -5.66 -14.07 -1.05
CA TRP A 206 -5.24 -13.92 -2.44
C TRP A 206 -3.88 -14.58 -2.74
N TYR A 207 -2.93 -14.53 -1.81
CA TYR A 207 -1.59 -15.07 -1.97
C TYR A 207 -1.56 -16.63 -2.01
N GLU A 208 -2.55 -17.29 -1.47
CA GLU A 208 -2.68 -18.75 -1.56
C GLU A 208 -3.10 -19.22 -2.95
N MET A 209 -3.68 -18.32 -3.75
CA MET A 209 -4.10 -18.59 -5.11
C MET A 209 -2.97 -18.42 -6.13
N ARG A 210 -1.86 -17.78 -5.74
CA ARG A 210 -0.70 -17.58 -6.62
C ARG A 210 -0.04 -18.92 -6.93
N ARG A 211 0.19 -19.20 -8.21
CA ARG A 211 0.75 -20.45 -8.71
C ARG A 211 2.03 -20.18 -9.49
N GLY A 212 2.94 -21.16 -9.49
CA GLY A 212 4.17 -21.09 -10.29
C GLY A 212 5.40 -20.55 -9.54
N ARG A 213 6.50 -20.35 -10.26
CA ARG A 213 7.76 -19.76 -9.78
C ARG A 213 7.80 -18.28 -10.14
N GLU A 214 7.03 -17.49 -9.43
CA GLU A 214 7.06 -16.04 -9.58
C GLU A 214 8.05 -15.41 -8.60
N ARG A 215 8.43 -14.15 -8.85
CA ARG A 215 9.19 -13.34 -7.90
C ARG A 215 8.43 -13.24 -6.58
N PRO A 216 9.11 -13.38 -5.42
CA PRO A 216 8.50 -13.12 -4.13
C PRO A 216 7.79 -11.77 -4.07
N ILE A 217 6.62 -11.73 -3.44
CA ILE A 217 5.82 -10.52 -3.29
C ILE A 217 5.94 -10.01 -1.85
N VAL A 218 6.19 -8.72 -1.66
CA VAL A 218 6.05 -8.03 -0.38
C VAL A 218 4.84 -7.13 -0.44
N PHE A 219 4.01 -7.14 0.62
CA PHE A 219 2.77 -6.39 0.67
C PHE A 219 2.42 -5.93 2.09
N GLY A 220 1.44 -5.05 2.23
CA GLY A 220 0.92 -4.50 3.47
C GLY A 220 -0.59 -4.68 3.63
N HIS A 221 -1.31 -3.60 3.98
CA HIS A 221 -2.76 -3.47 4.00
C HIS A 221 -3.51 -4.34 5.02
N TRP A 222 -2.98 -5.46 5.43
CA TRP A 222 -3.74 -6.46 6.19
C TRP A 222 -3.25 -6.61 7.62
N SER A 223 -3.48 -5.59 8.43
CA SER A 223 -3.04 -5.54 9.84
C SER A 223 -3.55 -6.73 10.68
N GLN A 224 -4.76 -7.23 10.39
CA GLN A 224 -5.34 -8.40 11.07
C GLN A 224 -4.65 -9.73 10.69
N LEU A 225 -3.98 -9.81 9.54
CA LEU A 225 -3.10 -10.94 9.19
C LEU A 225 -1.81 -10.86 10.00
N GLY A 226 -1.35 -9.66 10.27
CA GLY A 226 -0.09 -9.39 10.93
C GLY A 226 1.14 -9.71 10.08
N LEU A 227 2.30 -9.67 10.71
CA LEU A 227 3.55 -10.05 10.05
C LEU A 227 3.51 -11.51 9.61
N ARG A 228 3.69 -11.73 8.32
CA ARG A 228 3.79 -13.06 7.71
C ARG A 228 5.01 -13.12 6.79
N LEU A 229 5.99 -13.91 7.13
CA LEU A 229 7.17 -14.14 6.30
C LEU A 229 7.05 -15.50 5.58
N ASP A 230 6.57 -15.46 4.34
CA ASP A 230 6.49 -16.62 3.45
C ASP A 230 7.43 -16.40 2.26
N PRO A 231 8.12 -17.43 1.75
CA PRO A 231 9.04 -17.29 0.62
C PRO A 231 8.41 -16.73 -0.66
N ARG A 232 7.09 -16.88 -0.84
CA ARG A 232 6.36 -16.44 -2.03
C ARG A 232 5.67 -15.09 -1.83
N ALA A 233 5.08 -14.85 -0.63
CA ALA A 233 4.35 -13.61 -0.36
C ALA A 233 4.47 -13.26 1.13
N SER A 234 5.11 -12.14 1.44
CA SER A 234 5.32 -11.67 2.81
C SER A 234 4.49 -10.42 3.08
N CYS A 235 3.61 -10.50 4.10
CA CYS A 235 2.89 -9.35 4.65
C CYS A 235 3.77 -8.65 5.67
N LEU A 236 3.99 -7.35 5.49
CA LEU A 236 4.80 -6.53 6.38
C LEU A 236 3.96 -5.59 7.26
N ASP A 237 2.64 -5.53 7.05
CA ASP A 237 1.74 -4.79 7.92
C ASP A 237 1.58 -5.55 9.25
N SER A 238 2.31 -5.10 10.24
CA SER A 238 2.30 -5.64 11.60
C SER A 238 1.54 -4.77 12.59
N GLY A 239 0.68 -3.89 12.07
CA GLY A 239 -0.31 -3.16 12.86
C GLY A 239 0.26 -2.06 13.76
N CYS A 240 1.27 -1.31 13.30
CA CYS A 240 1.92 -0.27 14.10
C CYS A 240 0.90 0.70 14.72
N VAL A 241 0.04 1.28 13.92
CA VAL A 241 -0.95 2.27 14.38
C VAL A 241 -1.94 1.69 15.41
N TRP A 242 -2.12 0.37 15.42
CA TRP A 242 -3.02 -0.38 16.31
C TRP A 242 -2.31 -0.92 17.58
N GLY A 243 -1.06 -0.55 17.84
CA GLY A 243 -0.29 -1.03 19.00
C GLY A 243 0.52 -2.30 18.76
N GLY A 244 0.69 -2.70 17.50
CA GLY A 244 1.59 -3.77 17.10
C GLY A 244 3.02 -3.30 16.91
N SER A 245 3.60 -3.56 15.76
CA SER A 245 4.98 -3.17 15.41
C SER A 245 5.05 -2.53 14.03
N LEU A 246 6.07 -1.70 13.79
CA LEU A 246 6.51 -1.36 12.44
C LEU A 246 7.62 -2.32 12.03
N SER A 247 7.47 -2.94 10.86
CA SER A 247 8.36 -3.99 10.37
C SER A 247 9.13 -3.57 9.13
N ALA A 248 10.39 -3.96 9.04
CA ALA A 248 11.21 -3.87 7.83
C ALA A 248 11.86 -5.22 7.52
N LEU A 249 11.79 -5.63 6.26
CA LEU A 249 12.43 -6.83 5.74
C LEU A 249 13.60 -6.41 4.82
N ARG A 250 14.82 -6.80 5.17
CA ARG A 250 15.96 -6.64 4.24
C ARG A 250 15.86 -7.69 3.14
N LEU A 251 15.76 -7.24 1.89
CA LEU A 251 15.42 -8.11 0.76
C LEU A 251 16.56 -9.05 0.33
N GLU A 252 17.81 -8.73 0.67
CA GLU A 252 18.99 -9.50 0.29
C GLU A 252 19.08 -10.86 1.00
N ASP A 253 18.75 -10.91 2.27
CA ASP A 253 18.89 -12.07 3.14
C ASP A 253 17.65 -12.37 4.00
N ARG A 254 16.58 -11.59 3.80
CA ARG A 254 15.31 -11.69 4.55
C ARG A 254 15.45 -11.43 6.06
N ALA A 255 16.48 -10.68 6.47
CA ALA A 255 16.60 -10.25 7.86
C ALA A 255 15.44 -9.31 8.23
N LEU A 256 14.77 -9.62 9.34
CA LEU A 256 13.64 -8.86 9.88
C LEU A 256 14.09 -7.89 10.95
N TYR A 257 13.59 -6.66 10.89
CA TYR A 257 13.74 -5.62 11.91
C TYR A 257 12.36 -5.15 12.32
N GLN A 258 12.15 -4.94 13.61
CA GLN A 258 10.87 -4.48 14.15
C GLN A 258 11.07 -3.52 15.32
N VAL A 259 10.18 -2.55 15.40
CA VAL A 259 10.04 -1.68 16.59
C VAL A 259 8.61 -1.75 17.09
N ALA A 260 8.44 -1.87 18.38
CA ALA A 260 7.11 -1.83 19.00
C ALA A 260 6.50 -0.42 18.86
N CYS A 261 5.20 -0.38 18.62
CA CYS A 261 4.43 0.84 18.51
C CYS A 261 3.48 0.96 19.71
N GLY A 262 3.36 2.20 20.25
CA GLY A 262 2.48 2.46 21.39
C GLY A 262 0.97 2.34 21.07
N GLY A 263 0.63 2.35 19.77
CA GLY A 263 -0.74 2.40 19.30
C GLY A 263 -1.35 3.81 19.38
N TYR A 264 -2.03 4.19 18.32
CA TYR A 264 -2.70 5.50 18.22
C TYR A 264 -4.19 5.36 18.03
N LYS A 265 -4.66 4.17 17.69
CA LYS A 265 -6.07 3.82 17.48
C LYS A 265 -6.39 2.47 18.12
N ALA A 266 -7.64 2.29 18.54
CA ALA A 266 -8.11 0.99 18.99
C ALA A 266 -8.19 0.01 17.78
N PRO A 267 -7.82 -1.28 17.95
CA PRO A 267 -7.95 -2.28 16.90
C PRO A 267 -9.39 -2.38 16.38
N GLY A 268 -9.56 -2.46 15.05
CA GLY A 268 -10.86 -2.68 14.39
C GLY A 268 -11.53 -1.43 13.81
N GLY A 269 -10.87 -0.29 13.77
CA GLY A 269 -11.39 0.99 13.27
C GLY A 269 -11.26 1.23 11.75
N ASP A 270 -11.12 0.22 10.90
CA ASP A 270 -11.09 0.39 9.43
C ASP A 270 -12.48 0.22 8.81
#